data_1cbc6a54536b5790c3bfdff374838c19
#
_entry.id   1cbc6a54536b5790c3bfdff374838c19
#
_cell.length_a   1.000
_cell.length_b   1.000
_cell.length_c   1.000
_cell.angle_alpha   90.00
_cell.angle_beta   90.00
_cell.angle_gamma   90.00
#
_symmetry.space_group_name_H-M   'P 1'
#
loop_
_entity.id
_entity.type
_entity.pdbx_description
1 polymer ?
#
loop_
_entity_poly.entity_id
_entity_poly.type
_entity_poly.pdbx_seq_one_letter_code
_entity_poly.pdbx_strand_id
1 'polypeptide(L)'
;GYAPRNPFDFAWRRQHFRLRETMSEPLDDYQVRAKSVPALMVVAVSGGGKTTLMESLLEMYPQTIIHTKYKEQSFNVKQLVWIAVNASFDASLKGLVLAMFGAVDEALGTSYRKQYEKSRLTIDTMLGNLAQAFSTHHLGALFVDEIQCLMLRGDSEAKLALNLFLKIANVCKVPLVFGGTYAVAQLFSTVARNARRICSGGYFDLALPTSYNDI
;
A
#
# COMPACT_ATOMS: atom_id res chain seq x y z
N GLY A 1 -6.84 10.35 12.86
CA GLY A 1 -5.71 10.52 13.74
C GLY A 1 -5.08 9.20 14.09
N TYR A 2 -3.81 9.04 13.81
CA TYR A 2 -2.98 7.95 14.29
C TYR A 2 -2.98 8.04 15.84
N ALA A 3 -3.71 7.18 16.51
CA ALA A 3 -3.45 6.98 17.93
C ALA A 3 -2.04 6.37 18.03
N PRO A 4 -1.12 6.97 18.80
CA PRO A 4 0.23 6.44 18.94
C PRO A 4 0.11 5.03 19.55
N ARG A 5 0.46 4.03 18.75
CA ARG A 5 0.40 2.63 19.19
C ARG A 5 1.53 2.43 20.19
N ASN A 6 1.16 2.15 21.44
CA ASN A 6 2.15 1.83 22.46
C ASN A 6 2.81 0.48 22.12
N PRO A 7 4.09 0.42 21.74
CA PRO A 7 4.77 -0.82 21.35
C PRO A 7 4.95 -1.80 22.50
N PHE A 8 4.77 -1.34 23.75
CA PHE A 8 4.84 -2.17 24.96
C PHE A 8 3.48 -2.67 25.42
N ASP A 9 2.39 -2.25 24.75
CA ASP A 9 1.04 -2.68 25.10
C ASP A 9 0.83 -4.15 24.67
N PHE A 10 0.38 -4.97 25.62
CA PHE A 10 0.04 -6.38 25.37
C PHE A 10 -1.08 -6.53 24.34
N ALA A 11 -2.07 -5.64 24.34
CA ALA A 11 -3.14 -5.64 23.34
C ALA A 11 -2.61 -5.40 21.94
N TRP A 12 -1.63 -4.50 21.77
CA TRP A 12 -0.97 -4.26 20.48
C TRP A 12 -0.20 -5.49 20.00
N ARG A 13 0.56 -6.15 20.88
CA ARG A 13 1.28 -7.40 20.55
C ARG A 13 0.33 -8.51 20.11
N ARG A 14 -0.79 -8.70 20.83
CA ARG A 14 -1.83 -9.66 20.45
C ARG A 14 -2.44 -9.33 19.08
N GLN A 15 -2.68 -8.05 18.79
CA GLN A 15 -3.19 -7.60 17.50
C GLN A 15 -2.19 -7.90 16.37
N HIS A 16 -0.90 -7.72 16.62
CA HIS A 16 0.17 -8.03 15.66
C HIS A 16 0.17 -9.50 15.22
N PHE A 17 -0.04 -10.44 16.14
CA PHE A 17 -0.19 -11.86 15.79
C PHE A 17 -1.45 -12.13 14.95
N ARG A 18 -2.58 -11.55 15.34
CA ARG A 18 -3.85 -11.68 14.60
C ARG A 18 -3.81 -11.10 13.19
N LEU A 19 -2.99 -10.07 12.96
CA LEU A 19 -2.84 -9.49 11.63
C LEU A 19 -2.44 -10.52 10.58
N ARG A 20 -1.52 -11.41 10.91
CA ARG A 20 -1.06 -12.44 10.00
C ARG A 20 -2.20 -13.39 9.60
N GLU A 21 -2.96 -13.87 10.57
CA GLU A 21 -4.11 -14.75 10.33
C GLU A 21 -5.16 -14.08 9.45
N THR A 22 -5.59 -12.86 9.82
CA THR A 22 -6.59 -12.12 9.07
C THR A 22 -6.12 -11.78 7.65
N MET A 23 -4.84 -11.46 7.44
CA MET A 23 -4.30 -11.19 6.10
C MET A 23 -4.15 -12.46 5.26
N SER A 24 -4.03 -13.63 5.87
CA SER A 24 -3.97 -14.91 5.16
C SER A 24 -5.35 -15.45 4.74
N GLU A 25 -6.46 -14.82 5.12
CA GLU A 25 -7.79 -15.18 4.62
C GLU A 25 -7.91 -14.90 3.12
N PRO A 26 -8.69 -15.69 2.36
CA PRO A 26 -8.90 -15.50 0.91
C PRO A 26 -9.35 -14.08 0.54
N LEU A 27 -8.92 -13.61 -0.63
CA LEU A 27 -9.25 -12.28 -1.14
C LEU A 27 -10.59 -12.21 -1.89
N ASP A 28 -11.09 -13.34 -2.39
CA ASP A 28 -12.26 -13.38 -3.28
C ASP A 28 -13.51 -12.75 -2.67
N ASP A 29 -13.76 -13.02 -1.39
CA ASP A 29 -14.96 -12.58 -0.67
C ASP A 29 -14.66 -11.50 0.37
N TYR A 30 -13.51 -10.81 0.26
CA TYR A 30 -13.14 -9.82 1.25
C TYR A 30 -14.17 -8.70 1.36
N GLN A 31 -14.81 -8.59 2.52
CA GLN A 31 -15.76 -7.54 2.85
C GLN A 31 -15.19 -6.65 3.97
N VAL A 32 -15.20 -5.34 3.71
CA VAL A 32 -14.74 -4.37 4.71
C VAL A 32 -15.76 -4.25 5.83
N ARG A 33 -15.38 -4.67 7.04
CA ARG A 33 -16.24 -4.66 8.24
C ARG A 33 -16.03 -3.46 9.16
N ALA A 34 -15.03 -2.60 8.93
CA ALA A 34 -14.67 -1.51 9.82
C ALA A 34 -14.45 -0.19 9.04
N LYS A 35 -14.33 0.95 9.78
CA LYS A 35 -13.87 2.21 9.19
C LYS A 35 -12.54 1.99 8.49
N SER A 36 -12.50 2.20 7.17
CA SER A 36 -11.28 2.11 6.38
C SER A 36 -10.38 3.32 6.68
N VAL A 37 -9.08 3.08 6.60
CA VAL A 37 -8.11 4.16 6.52
C VAL A 37 -8.29 4.84 5.16
N PRO A 38 -8.10 6.17 5.05
CA PRO A 38 -8.28 6.88 3.79
C PRO A 38 -7.34 6.36 2.71
N ALA A 39 -7.86 6.23 1.51
CA ALA A 39 -7.09 5.99 0.30
C ALA A 39 -7.32 7.17 -0.66
N LEU A 40 -6.23 7.68 -1.21
CA LEU A 40 -6.17 8.83 -2.08
C LEU A 40 -5.88 8.36 -3.51
N MET A 41 -6.51 8.99 -4.49
CA MET A 41 -6.25 8.76 -5.92
C MET A 41 -5.74 10.03 -6.58
N VAL A 42 -4.62 9.92 -7.28
CA VAL A 42 -4.05 10.97 -8.14
C VAL A 42 -4.12 10.50 -9.58
N VAL A 43 -4.80 11.24 -10.44
CA VAL A 43 -4.99 10.89 -11.84
C VAL A 43 -4.47 12.02 -12.73
N ALA A 44 -3.82 11.65 -13.81
CA ALA A 44 -3.42 12.55 -14.88
C ALA A 44 -3.33 11.81 -16.22
N VAL A 45 -3.17 12.52 -17.30
CA VAL A 45 -2.75 11.94 -18.59
C VAL A 45 -1.39 11.25 -18.45
N SER A 46 -1.09 10.33 -19.35
CA SER A 46 0.26 9.76 -19.43
C SER A 46 1.28 10.87 -19.68
N GLY A 47 2.38 10.87 -18.93
CA GLY A 47 3.37 11.95 -18.99
C GLY A 47 2.96 13.25 -18.24
N GLY A 48 1.80 13.30 -17.61
CA GLY A 48 1.29 14.47 -16.88
C GLY A 48 1.94 14.74 -15.51
N GLY A 49 3.13 14.19 -15.23
CA GLY A 49 3.90 14.53 -14.02
C GLY A 49 3.48 13.83 -12.73
N LYS A 50 2.55 12.85 -12.76
CA LYS A 50 2.10 12.12 -11.56
C LYS A 50 3.24 11.54 -10.74
N THR A 51 4.09 10.74 -11.40
CA THR A 51 5.22 10.06 -10.75
C THR A 51 6.17 11.09 -10.14
N THR A 52 6.51 12.14 -10.90
CA THR A 52 7.36 13.24 -10.42
C THR A 52 6.76 13.95 -9.22
N LEU A 53 5.44 14.23 -9.23
CA LEU A 53 4.75 14.81 -8.08
C LEU A 53 4.82 13.88 -6.86
N MET A 54 4.54 12.59 -7.06
CA MET A 54 4.60 11.60 -5.97
C MET A 54 6.01 11.50 -5.39
N GLU A 55 7.04 11.42 -6.23
CA GLU A 55 8.43 11.37 -5.82
C GLU A 55 8.84 12.64 -5.07
N SER A 56 8.52 13.83 -5.59
CA SER A 56 8.80 15.10 -4.92
C SER A 56 8.15 15.21 -3.54
N LEU A 57 6.91 14.70 -3.39
CA LEU A 57 6.24 14.65 -2.09
C LEU A 57 6.93 13.67 -1.13
N LEU A 58 7.38 12.52 -1.64
CA LEU A 58 8.06 11.50 -0.84
C LEU A 58 9.44 11.99 -0.36
N GLU A 59 10.17 12.71 -1.20
CA GLU A 59 11.47 13.30 -0.85
C GLU A 59 11.40 14.32 0.31
N MET A 60 10.22 14.92 0.55
CA MET A 60 10.02 15.81 1.69
C MET A 60 10.03 15.07 3.05
N TYR A 61 9.94 13.76 3.06
CA TYR A 61 9.86 12.94 4.27
C TYR A 61 10.93 11.84 4.27
N PRO A 62 11.63 11.62 5.37
CA PRO A 62 12.59 10.52 5.45
C PRO A 62 11.85 9.18 5.24
N GLN A 63 12.40 8.30 4.40
CA GLN A 63 11.82 6.99 4.15
C GLN A 63 11.84 6.11 5.40
N THR A 64 12.87 6.27 6.24
CA THR A 64 13.01 5.51 7.48
C THR A 64 13.37 6.42 8.65
N ILE A 65 12.87 6.09 9.84
CA ILE A 65 13.19 6.78 11.10
C ILE A 65 13.65 5.75 12.11
N ILE A 66 14.78 6.02 12.76
CA ILE A 66 15.29 5.18 13.86
C ILE A 66 14.80 5.77 15.18
N HIS A 67 14.00 5.01 15.90
CA HIS A 67 13.55 5.34 17.24
C HIS A 67 14.41 4.63 18.27
N THR A 68 15.02 5.37 19.17
CA THR A 68 15.88 4.82 20.24
C THR A 68 15.20 4.81 21.60
N LYS A 69 14.16 5.62 21.79
CA LYS A 69 13.41 5.75 23.03
C LYS A 69 11.92 5.91 22.78
N TYR A 70 11.11 5.41 23.70
CA TYR A 70 9.68 5.65 23.79
C TYR A 70 9.29 5.86 25.27
N LYS A 71 8.81 7.06 25.66
CA LYS A 71 8.43 7.39 27.03
C LYS A 71 9.48 6.94 28.05
N GLU A 72 10.72 7.41 27.91
CA GLU A 72 11.88 7.10 28.78
C GLU A 72 12.36 5.64 28.76
N GLN A 73 11.69 4.73 28.05
CA GLN A 73 12.13 3.36 27.89
C GLN A 73 12.97 3.21 26.61
N SER A 74 13.98 2.35 26.64
CA SER A 74 14.76 1.99 25.46
C SER A 74 13.85 1.31 24.43
N PHE A 75 13.81 1.87 23.22
CA PHE A 75 12.94 1.39 22.15
C PHE A 75 13.69 1.47 20.82
N ASN A 76 14.28 0.37 20.44
CA ASN A 76 15.12 0.35 19.23
C ASN A 76 14.31 -0.22 18.05
N VAL A 77 13.71 0.67 17.27
CA VAL A 77 12.89 0.33 16.09
C VAL A 77 13.26 1.20 14.92
N LYS A 78 13.49 0.58 13.76
CA LYS A 78 13.57 1.26 12.48
C LYS A 78 12.17 1.29 11.84
N GLN A 79 11.52 2.45 11.90
CA GLN A 79 10.22 2.69 11.30
C GLN A 79 10.36 2.91 9.80
N LEU A 80 9.45 2.34 9.04
CA LEU A 80 9.29 2.56 7.60
C LEU A 80 8.16 3.58 7.38
N VAL A 81 8.52 4.82 7.03
CA VAL A 81 7.54 5.91 6.89
C VAL A 81 6.69 5.72 5.65
N TRP A 82 7.32 5.36 4.53
CA TRP A 82 6.62 5.09 3.29
C TRP A 82 7.36 4.07 2.42
N ILE A 83 6.61 3.38 1.58
CA ILE A 83 7.12 2.64 0.43
C ILE A 83 6.33 3.03 -0.82
N ALA A 84 6.99 2.96 -1.98
CA ALA A 84 6.37 3.14 -3.28
C ALA A 84 6.57 1.89 -4.12
N VAL A 85 5.52 1.47 -4.84
CA VAL A 85 5.56 0.36 -5.78
C VAL A 85 4.91 0.76 -7.09
N ASN A 86 5.37 0.17 -8.19
CA ASN A 86 4.78 0.36 -9.52
C ASN A 86 4.03 -0.91 -9.92
N ALA A 87 2.73 -0.78 -10.22
CA ALA A 87 1.87 -1.90 -10.60
C ALA A 87 2.13 -2.40 -12.03
N SER A 88 2.89 -1.66 -12.85
CA SER A 88 3.18 -2.02 -14.25
C SER A 88 4.23 -3.13 -14.39
N PHE A 89 5.08 -3.33 -13.39
CA PHE A 89 6.25 -4.21 -13.51
C PHE A 89 5.88 -5.68 -13.70
N ASP A 90 4.94 -6.19 -12.89
CA ASP A 90 4.30 -7.49 -13.07
C ASP A 90 2.88 -7.37 -12.52
N ALA A 91 1.92 -7.20 -13.41
CA ALA A 91 0.51 -7.02 -13.05
C ALA A 91 -0.11 -8.25 -12.34
N SER A 92 0.67 -9.32 -12.08
CA SER A 92 0.20 -10.45 -11.28
C SER A 92 0.13 -10.11 -9.80
N LEU A 93 -0.82 -10.71 -9.10
CA LEU A 93 -0.98 -10.54 -7.65
C LEU A 93 0.30 -10.94 -6.88
N LYS A 94 0.96 -12.03 -7.30
CA LYS A 94 2.23 -12.48 -6.70
C LYS A 94 3.35 -11.47 -6.95
N GLY A 95 3.47 -10.97 -8.19
CA GLY A 95 4.47 -9.96 -8.55
C GLY A 95 4.31 -8.68 -7.75
N LEU A 96 3.07 -8.22 -7.56
CA LEU A 96 2.74 -7.05 -6.75
C LEU A 96 3.16 -7.23 -5.28
N VAL A 97 2.88 -8.40 -4.69
CA VAL A 97 3.30 -8.72 -3.31
C VAL A 97 4.83 -8.76 -3.20
N LEU A 98 5.51 -9.36 -4.18
CA LEU A 98 6.97 -9.39 -4.22
C LEU A 98 7.58 -8.00 -4.44
N ALA A 99 6.93 -7.13 -5.21
CA ALA A 99 7.35 -5.73 -5.36
C ALA A 99 7.27 -4.97 -4.03
N MET A 100 6.20 -5.19 -3.25
CA MET A 100 6.08 -4.60 -1.90
C MET A 100 7.18 -5.10 -0.96
N PHE A 101 7.50 -6.40 -0.96
CA PHE A 101 8.64 -6.91 -0.19
C PHE A 101 9.96 -6.31 -0.66
N GLY A 102 10.16 -6.15 -1.98
CA GLY A 102 11.35 -5.51 -2.54
C GLY A 102 11.51 -4.06 -2.08
N ALA A 103 10.42 -3.29 -2.05
CA ALA A 103 10.44 -1.92 -1.56
C ALA A 103 10.76 -1.84 -0.04
N VAL A 104 10.28 -2.80 0.75
CA VAL A 104 10.68 -2.93 2.17
C VAL A 104 12.16 -3.25 2.29
N ASP A 105 12.66 -4.20 1.49
CA ASP A 105 14.07 -4.61 1.52
C ASP A 105 15.01 -3.46 1.15
N GLU A 106 14.65 -2.69 0.13
CA GLU A 106 15.43 -1.52 -0.31
C GLU A 106 15.53 -0.47 0.80
N ALA A 107 14.42 -0.17 1.47
CA ALA A 107 14.38 0.85 2.52
C ALA A 107 15.08 0.42 3.82
N LEU A 108 15.03 -0.88 4.16
CA LEU A 108 15.48 -1.39 5.45
C LEU A 108 16.80 -2.16 5.40
N GLY A 109 17.23 -2.60 4.21
CA GLY A 109 18.37 -3.50 4.02
C GLY A 109 18.04 -4.95 4.41
N THR A 110 16.77 -5.36 4.28
CA THR A 110 16.31 -6.74 4.55
C THR A 110 16.40 -7.62 3.30
N SER A 111 15.90 -8.84 3.35
CA SER A 111 15.92 -9.78 2.22
C SER A 111 14.63 -10.60 2.10
N TYR A 112 13.49 -10.01 2.43
CA TYR A 112 12.18 -10.65 2.37
C TYR A 112 11.83 -11.13 0.96
N ARG A 113 12.06 -10.28 -0.07
CA ARG A 113 11.78 -10.65 -1.46
C ARG A 113 12.52 -11.91 -1.86
N LYS A 114 13.83 -11.99 -1.61
CA LYS A 114 14.67 -13.16 -1.93
C LYS A 114 14.17 -14.42 -1.20
N GLN A 115 13.71 -14.27 0.02
CA GLN A 115 13.18 -15.37 0.84
C GLN A 115 11.87 -15.93 0.25
N TYR A 116 10.98 -15.05 -0.24
CA TYR A 116 9.64 -15.45 -0.69
C TYR A 116 9.56 -15.74 -2.19
N GLU A 117 10.41 -15.16 -3.02
CA GLU A 117 10.43 -15.36 -4.48
C GLU A 117 10.62 -16.84 -4.85
N LYS A 118 11.54 -17.53 -4.18
CA LYS A 118 11.86 -18.96 -4.39
C LYS A 118 10.97 -19.91 -3.60
N SER A 119 10.12 -19.39 -2.74
CA SER A 119 9.26 -20.21 -1.89
C SER A 119 8.06 -20.75 -2.67
N ARG A 120 7.61 -21.96 -2.29
CA ARG A 120 6.34 -22.54 -2.78
C ARG A 120 5.13 -22.08 -1.95
N LEU A 121 5.25 -20.93 -1.28
CA LEU A 121 4.18 -20.39 -0.45
C LEU A 121 2.99 -19.97 -1.31
N THR A 122 1.81 -20.16 -0.75
CA THR A 122 0.58 -19.60 -1.33
C THR A 122 0.58 -18.08 -1.21
N ILE A 123 -0.17 -17.42 -2.08
CA ILE A 123 -0.35 -15.96 -2.02
C ILE A 123 -0.87 -15.54 -0.64
N ASP A 124 -1.84 -16.27 -0.09
CA ASP A 124 -2.42 -15.96 1.22
C ASP A 124 -1.37 -15.99 2.34
N THR A 125 -0.48 -16.98 2.33
CA THR A 125 0.64 -17.04 3.28
C THR A 125 1.60 -15.86 3.10
N MET A 126 1.89 -15.48 1.85
CA MET A 126 2.74 -14.31 1.55
C MET A 126 2.09 -13.01 2.05
N LEU A 127 0.78 -12.86 1.91
CA LEU A 127 0.02 -11.71 2.42
C LEU A 127 0.10 -11.61 3.95
N GLY A 128 -0.02 -12.73 4.65
CA GLY A 128 0.16 -12.77 6.11
C GLY A 128 1.56 -12.30 6.52
N ASN A 129 2.60 -12.76 5.81
CA ASN A 129 3.99 -12.35 6.05
C ASN A 129 4.22 -10.86 5.72
N LEU A 130 3.62 -10.35 4.63
CA LEU A 130 3.69 -8.94 4.26
C LEU A 130 3.06 -8.05 5.33
N ALA A 131 1.89 -8.42 5.84
CA ALA A 131 1.23 -7.69 6.93
C ALA A 131 2.07 -7.69 8.20
N GLN A 132 2.74 -8.80 8.50
CA GLN A 132 3.66 -8.87 9.62
C GLN A 132 4.86 -7.94 9.43
N ALA A 133 5.47 -7.89 8.23
CA ALA A 133 6.55 -6.97 7.92
C ALA A 133 6.10 -5.50 8.06
N PHE A 134 4.95 -5.12 7.49
CA PHE A 134 4.39 -3.78 7.61
C PHE A 134 4.12 -3.37 9.06
N SER A 135 3.62 -4.29 9.86
CA SER A 135 3.35 -4.03 11.28
C SER A 135 4.64 -3.95 12.10
N THR A 136 5.61 -4.83 11.84
CA THR A 136 6.91 -4.84 12.55
C THR A 136 7.67 -3.53 12.32
N HIS A 137 7.65 -3.02 11.10
CA HIS A 137 8.35 -1.80 10.72
C HIS A 137 7.46 -0.55 10.76
N HIS A 138 6.25 -0.66 11.32
CA HIS A 138 5.31 0.46 11.48
C HIS A 138 5.11 1.28 10.20
N LEU A 139 4.82 0.60 9.08
CA LEU A 139 4.63 1.27 7.79
C LEU A 139 3.61 2.40 7.89
N GLY A 140 4.03 3.62 7.51
CA GLY A 140 3.21 4.82 7.58
C GLY A 140 2.28 5.01 6.38
N ALA A 141 2.77 4.79 5.14
CA ALA A 141 1.98 4.91 3.92
C ALA A 141 2.50 3.98 2.82
N LEU A 142 1.59 3.53 1.94
CA LEU A 142 1.91 2.77 0.73
C LEU A 142 1.46 3.57 -0.49
N PHE A 143 2.40 3.85 -1.39
CA PHE A 143 2.17 4.49 -2.68
C PHE A 143 2.19 3.42 -3.77
N VAL A 144 1.21 3.49 -4.67
CA VAL A 144 1.07 2.54 -5.79
C VAL A 144 0.87 3.33 -7.06
N ASP A 145 1.88 3.36 -7.92
CA ASP A 145 1.78 4.02 -9.22
C ASP A 145 1.30 3.07 -10.33
N GLU A 146 0.81 3.63 -11.42
CA GLU A 146 0.34 2.93 -12.62
C GLU A 146 -0.76 1.89 -12.32
N ILE A 147 -1.67 2.18 -11.38
CA ILE A 147 -2.68 1.22 -10.92
C ILE A 147 -3.59 0.69 -12.02
N GLN A 148 -3.79 1.42 -13.14
CA GLN A 148 -4.56 0.94 -14.29
C GLN A 148 -3.96 -0.31 -14.94
N CYS A 149 -2.64 -0.56 -14.76
CA CYS A 149 -1.97 -1.74 -15.31
C CYS A 149 -2.51 -3.05 -14.72
N LEU A 150 -3.19 -3.01 -13.59
CA LEU A 150 -3.85 -4.18 -13.01
C LEU A 150 -4.88 -4.80 -13.97
N MET A 151 -5.47 -4.00 -14.89
CA MET A 151 -6.40 -4.49 -15.90
C MET A 151 -5.74 -5.40 -16.96
N LEU A 152 -4.42 -5.34 -17.12
CA LEU A 152 -3.70 -6.11 -18.16
C LEU A 152 -3.83 -7.62 -17.99
N ARG A 153 -4.12 -8.09 -16.78
CA ARG A 153 -4.34 -9.52 -16.46
C ARG A 153 -5.81 -9.93 -16.44
N GLY A 154 -6.71 -9.00 -16.77
CA GLY A 154 -8.16 -9.21 -16.78
C GLY A 154 -8.85 -8.88 -15.46
N ASP A 155 -10.18 -8.81 -15.52
CA ASP A 155 -11.01 -8.28 -14.44
C ASP A 155 -10.91 -9.08 -13.12
N SER A 156 -10.71 -10.37 -13.20
CA SER A 156 -10.60 -11.23 -12.01
C SER A 156 -9.34 -10.90 -11.19
N GLU A 157 -8.17 -10.83 -11.82
CA GLU A 157 -6.92 -10.46 -11.13
C GLU A 157 -6.93 -9.00 -10.65
N ALA A 158 -7.48 -8.09 -11.45
CA ALA A 158 -7.66 -6.70 -11.05
C ALA A 158 -8.53 -6.58 -9.78
N LYS A 159 -9.62 -7.34 -9.70
CA LYS A 159 -10.47 -7.40 -8.51
C LYS A 159 -9.72 -7.91 -7.28
N LEU A 160 -8.92 -8.98 -7.44
CA LEU A 160 -8.11 -9.53 -6.36
C LEU A 160 -7.06 -8.54 -5.87
N ALA A 161 -6.38 -7.82 -6.77
CA ALA A 161 -5.41 -6.79 -6.42
C ALA A 161 -6.06 -5.61 -5.69
N LEU A 162 -7.24 -5.16 -6.11
CA LEU A 162 -8.00 -4.13 -5.39
C LEU A 162 -8.42 -4.60 -4.00
N ASN A 163 -8.86 -5.85 -3.86
CA ASN A 163 -9.19 -6.45 -2.57
C ASN A 163 -7.96 -6.54 -1.66
N LEU A 164 -6.78 -6.86 -2.22
CA LEU A 164 -5.52 -6.83 -1.48
C LEU A 164 -5.25 -5.45 -0.89
N PHE A 165 -5.33 -4.38 -1.69
CA PHE A 165 -5.11 -3.02 -1.20
C PHE A 165 -6.11 -2.62 -0.12
N LEU A 166 -7.38 -2.91 -0.33
CA LEU A 166 -8.41 -2.67 0.69
C LEU A 166 -8.12 -3.44 1.99
N LYS A 167 -7.62 -4.66 1.87
CA LYS A 167 -7.23 -5.49 3.02
C LYS A 167 -6.03 -4.90 3.75
N ILE A 168 -5.00 -4.44 3.03
CA ILE A 168 -3.86 -3.71 3.60
C ILE A 168 -4.34 -2.47 4.36
N ALA A 169 -5.18 -1.62 3.74
CA ALA A 169 -5.69 -0.42 4.38
C ALA A 169 -6.50 -0.72 5.65
N ASN A 170 -7.33 -1.76 5.63
CA ASN A 170 -8.24 -2.04 6.73
C ASN A 170 -7.62 -2.88 7.85
N VAL A 171 -6.79 -3.86 7.51
CA VAL A 171 -6.17 -4.78 8.49
C VAL A 171 -4.88 -4.19 9.03
N CYS A 172 -3.95 -3.79 8.14
CA CYS A 172 -2.68 -3.20 8.55
C CYS A 172 -2.81 -1.73 8.98
N LYS A 173 -3.96 -1.08 8.68
CA LYS A 173 -4.21 0.35 8.95
C LYS A 173 -3.19 1.27 8.27
N VAL A 174 -2.77 0.90 7.08
CA VAL A 174 -1.84 1.66 6.26
C VAL A 174 -2.62 2.54 5.27
N PRO A 175 -2.46 3.86 5.28
CA PRO A 175 -2.98 4.75 4.26
C PRO A 175 -2.42 4.40 2.88
N LEU A 176 -3.26 4.53 1.84
CA LEU A 176 -2.89 4.25 0.47
C LEU A 176 -2.94 5.51 -0.38
N VAL A 177 -1.97 5.66 -1.26
CA VAL A 177 -1.97 6.68 -2.30
C VAL A 177 -1.78 5.99 -3.64
N PHE A 178 -2.74 6.17 -4.54
CA PHE A 178 -2.72 5.58 -5.87
C PHE A 178 -2.41 6.64 -6.92
N GLY A 179 -1.51 6.31 -7.83
CA GLY A 179 -1.26 7.04 -9.07
C GLY A 179 -1.79 6.27 -10.27
N GLY A 180 -2.43 6.97 -11.21
CA GLY A 180 -2.92 6.33 -12.42
C GLY A 180 -3.31 7.30 -13.53
N THR A 181 -3.65 6.76 -14.69
CA THR A 181 -4.23 7.51 -15.80
C THR A 181 -5.76 7.49 -15.74
N TYR A 182 -6.43 8.22 -16.62
CA TYR A 182 -7.90 8.18 -16.70
C TYR A 182 -8.48 6.78 -17.00
N ALA A 183 -7.68 5.84 -17.48
CA ALA A 183 -8.06 4.43 -17.62
C ALA A 183 -8.45 3.75 -16.29
N VAL A 184 -8.07 4.33 -15.16
CA VAL A 184 -8.52 3.93 -13.80
C VAL A 184 -10.04 3.93 -13.68
N ALA A 185 -10.75 4.79 -14.42
CA ALA A 185 -12.21 4.81 -14.43
C ALA A 185 -12.81 3.47 -14.89
N GLN A 186 -12.17 2.81 -15.87
CA GLN A 186 -12.56 1.46 -16.32
C GLN A 186 -12.33 0.42 -15.22
N LEU A 187 -11.18 0.47 -14.53
CA LEU A 187 -10.87 -0.40 -13.40
C LEU A 187 -11.95 -0.27 -12.31
N PHE A 188 -12.39 0.94 -12.01
CA PHE A 188 -13.41 1.17 -10.99
C PHE A 188 -14.84 0.82 -11.44
N SER A 189 -15.15 0.85 -12.72
CA SER A 189 -16.46 0.43 -13.24
C SER A 189 -16.70 -1.07 -13.04
N THR A 190 -15.63 -1.89 -13.17
CA THR A 190 -15.70 -3.35 -12.95
C THR A 190 -15.86 -3.70 -11.46
N VAL A 191 -15.47 -2.81 -10.55
CA VAL A 191 -15.49 -3.04 -9.09
C VAL A 191 -16.16 -1.86 -8.35
N ALA A 192 -17.34 -1.43 -8.85
CA ALA A 192 -18.04 -0.23 -8.37
C ALA A 192 -18.23 -0.14 -6.84
N ARG A 193 -18.41 -1.29 -6.15
CA ARG A 193 -18.53 -1.34 -4.70
C ARG A 193 -17.24 -0.89 -3.99
N ASN A 194 -16.08 -1.18 -4.56
CA ASN A 194 -14.78 -0.89 -3.97
C ASN A 194 -14.24 0.50 -4.38
N ALA A 195 -14.69 1.04 -5.52
CA ALA A 195 -14.26 2.33 -6.05
C ALA A 195 -14.39 3.47 -5.03
N ARG A 196 -15.56 3.60 -4.36
CA ARG A 196 -15.78 4.61 -3.33
C ARG A 196 -14.82 4.52 -2.14
N ARG A 197 -14.30 3.34 -1.85
CA ARG A 197 -13.39 3.10 -0.73
C ARG A 197 -11.95 3.39 -1.09
N ILE A 198 -11.58 3.10 -2.35
CA ILE A 198 -10.25 3.39 -2.89
C ILE A 198 -10.02 4.89 -3.06
N CYS A 199 -11.08 5.69 -3.20
CA CYS A 199 -11.01 7.14 -3.27
C CYS A 199 -11.55 7.82 -1.99
N SER A 200 -11.62 7.11 -0.85
CA SER A 200 -12.25 7.63 0.38
C SER A 200 -11.49 8.82 1.00
N GLY A 201 -10.21 8.99 0.69
CA GLY A 201 -9.36 10.10 1.13
C GLY A 201 -9.33 11.28 0.16
N GLY A 202 -9.88 11.12 -1.03
CA GLY A 202 -9.92 12.15 -2.07
C GLY A 202 -9.54 11.63 -3.45
N TYR A 203 -9.89 12.41 -4.45
CA TYR A 203 -9.56 12.21 -5.85
C TYR A 203 -8.95 13.52 -6.38
N PHE A 204 -7.73 13.46 -6.87
CA PHE A 204 -7.03 14.61 -7.43
C PHE A 204 -6.79 14.37 -8.91
N ASP A 205 -7.31 15.28 -9.72
CA ASP A 205 -7.09 15.34 -11.15
C ASP A 205 -6.01 16.38 -11.45
N LEU A 206 -4.88 15.92 -11.94
CA LEU A 206 -3.81 16.79 -12.41
C LEU A 206 -4.08 17.12 -13.89
N ALA A 207 -5.00 18.04 -14.11
CA ALA A 207 -5.28 18.56 -15.45
C ALA A 207 -4.02 19.22 -16.02
N LEU A 208 -3.78 19.04 -17.33
CA LEU A 208 -2.74 19.80 -18.01
C LEU A 208 -3.09 21.30 -17.95
N PRO A 209 -2.11 22.20 -17.77
CA PRO A 209 -2.31 23.62 -17.89
C PRO A 209 -2.97 23.97 -19.22
N THR A 210 -4.07 24.71 -19.20
CA THR A 210 -4.78 25.11 -20.41
C THR A 210 -4.23 26.38 -21.01
N SER A 211 -3.47 27.15 -20.24
CA SER A 211 -2.81 28.37 -20.67
C SER A 211 -1.44 28.54 -20.00
N TYR A 212 -0.61 29.42 -20.55
CA TYR A 212 0.69 29.79 -20.00
C TYR A 212 0.57 30.45 -18.61
N ASN A 213 -0.60 30.99 -18.26
CA ASN A 213 -0.85 31.63 -16.98
C ASN A 213 -1.29 30.63 -15.89
N ASP A 214 -1.42 29.35 -16.21
CA ASP A 214 -1.79 28.27 -15.26
C ASP A 214 -0.54 27.59 -14.67
N ILE A 215 0.66 28.04 -15.06
CA ILE A 215 1.95 27.60 -14.57
C ILE A 215 2.47 28.59 -13.53
#